data_49bce389e81ab364f7395e73a97aa7f3
#
_entry.id   49bce389e81ab364f7395e73a97aa7f3
#
_cell.length_a   1.000
_cell.length_b   1.000
_cell.length_c   1.000
_cell.angle_alpha   90.00
_cell.angle_beta   90.00
_cell.angle_gamma   90.00
#
_symmetry.space_group_name_H-M   'P 1'
#
loop_
_entity.id
_entity.type
_entity.pdbx_description
1 polymer ?
#
loop_
_entity_poly.entity_id
_entity_poly.type
_entity_poly.pdbx_seq_one_letter_code
_entity_poly.pdbx_strand_id
1 'polypeptide(L)'
;MAHSNTLGALLGLVAQLEDTAYAFYGKLRKRHPDDPELSEVLSSIMEDELLHARVVRDIAGSLPEFSRRAPVPPDLVRRLERTLECLHGREDELFACTDATCAAIEKMEALEFDVVLSFVSIPEVEYDFAGGYVQNQSVDHTNKVYRLLRSLG
;
A
#
# COMPACT_ATOMS: atom_id res chain seq x y z
N MET A 1 -1.41 19.43 6.83
CA MET A 1 -2.88 19.61 6.94
C MET A 1 -3.53 18.22 6.97
N ALA A 2 -4.49 18.03 7.82
CA ALA A 2 -5.28 16.81 7.81
C ALA A 2 -6.12 16.72 6.52
N HIS A 3 -6.15 15.57 5.89
CA HIS A 3 -6.99 15.33 4.73
C HIS A 3 -8.48 15.29 5.13
N SER A 4 -9.35 15.63 4.20
CA SER A 4 -10.78 15.48 4.42
C SER A 4 -11.17 14.00 4.49
N ASN A 5 -12.17 13.67 5.32
CA ASN A 5 -12.66 12.29 5.46
C ASN A 5 -13.63 11.95 4.32
N THR A 6 -13.16 12.02 3.10
CA THR A 6 -13.93 11.73 1.88
C THR A 6 -13.29 10.61 1.08
N LEU A 7 -14.08 9.93 0.27
CA LEU A 7 -13.60 8.85 -0.59
C LEU A 7 -12.48 9.32 -1.53
N GLY A 8 -12.62 10.52 -2.12
CA GLY A 8 -11.58 11.07 -2.98
C GLY A 8 -10.25 11.28 -2.26
N ALA A 9 -10.28 11.80 -1.02
CA ALA A 9 -9.08 11.98 -0.20
C ALA A 9 -8.47 10.62 0.21
N LEU A 10 -9.32 9.65 0.58
CA LEU A 10 -8.88 8.29 0.90
C LEU A 10 -8.14 7.65 -0.29
N LEU A 11 -8.71 7.69 -1.48
CA LEU A 11 -8.08 7.13 -2.68
C LEU A 11 -6.74 7.79 -3.00
N GLY A 12 -6.64 9.12 -2.81
CA GLY A 12 -5.38 9.84 -2.96
C GLY A 12 -4.30 9.36 -1.98
N LEU A 13 -4.66 9.14 -0.72
CA LEU A 13 -3.75 8.61 0.31
C LEU A 13 -3.34 7.16 0.03
N VAL A 14 -4.27 6.34 -0.44
CA VAL A 14 -3.97 4.94 -0.83
C VAL A 14 -2.99 4.91 -1.98
N ALA A 15 -3.19 5.71 -3.03
CA ALA A 15 -2.23 5.81 -4.12
C ALA A 15 -0.83 6.26 -3.65
N GLN A 16 -0.76 7.19 -2.68
CA GLN A 16 0.51 7.57 -2.06
C GLN A 16 1.14 6.42 -1.27
N LEU A 17 0.34 5.60 -0.58
CA LEU A 17 0.85 4.43 0.14
C LEU A 17 1.50 3.44 -0.82
N GLU A 18 0.84 3.11 -1.91
CA GLU A 18 1.36 2.20 -2.94
C GLU A 18 2.67 2.73 -3.57
N ASP A 19 2.71 4.01 -3.92
CA ASP A 19 3.94 4.65 -4.43
C ASP A 19 5.06 4.62 -3.38
N THR A 20 4.74 4.82 -2.11
CA THR A 20 5.69 4.78 -1.00
C THR A 20 6.20 3.36 -0.75
N ALA A 21 5.32 2.36 -0.80
CA ALA A 21 5.68 0.95 -0.71
C ALA A 21 6.62 0.55 -1.86
N TYR A 22 6.28 0.92 -3.08
CA TYR A 22 7.16 0.72 -4.24
C TYR A 22 8.57 1.29 -4.01
N ALA A 23 8.66 2.54 -3.57
CA ALA A 23 9.93 3.21 -3.29
C ALA A 23 10.70 2.52 -2.14
N PHE A 24 10.00 2.11 -1.09
CA PHE A 24 10.56 1.41 0.05
C PHE A 24 11.20 0.07 -0.38
N TYR A 25 10.47 -0.76 -1.11
CA TYR A 25 10.99 -2.03 -1.62
C TYR A 25 12.15 -1.84 -2.61
N GLY A 26 12.13 -0.78 -3.41
CA GLY A 26 13.25 -0.41 -4.28
C GLY A 26 14.52 -0.06 -3.52
N LYS A 27 14.40 0.66 -2.41
CA LYS A 27 15.54 0.98 -1.52
C LYS A 27 16.05 -0.26 -0.79
N LEU A 28 15.15 -1.10 -0.31
CA LEU A 28 15.50 -2.38 0.31
C LEU A 28 16.28 -3.27 -0.66
N ARG A 29 15.85 -3.38 -1.91
CA ARG A 29 16.56 -4.12 -2.95
C ARG A 29 17.98 -3.60 -3.17
N LYS A 30 18.18 -2.29 -3.20
CA LYS A 30 19.51 -1.67 -3.35
C LYS A 30 20.45 -1.93 -2.18
N ARG A 31 19.92 -2.21 -1.00
CA ARG A 31 20.70 -2.55 0.20
C ARG A 31 21.18 -4.00 0.22
N HIS A 32 20.63 -4.85 -0.64
CA HIS A 32 20.98 -6.26 -0.75
C HIS A 32 21.38 -6.63 -2.19
N PRO A 33 22.43 -6.00 -2.75
CA PRO A 33 22.78 -6.15 -4.17
C PRO A 33 23.30 -7.56 -4.50
N ASP A 34 23.81 -8.28 -3.50
CA ASP A 34 24.45 -9.58 -3.67
C ASP A 34 23.49 -10.76 -3.41
N ASP A 35 22.20 -10.49 -3.19
CA ASP A 35 21.17 -11.51 -2.97
C ASP A 35 20.19 -11.54 -4.15
N PRO A 36 20.40 -12.42 -5.13
CA PRO A 36 19.57 -12.51 -6.31
C PRO A 36 18.14 -13.01 -6.02
N GLU A 37 17.95 -13.91 -5.04
CA GLU A 37 16.63 -14.41 -4.67
C GLU A 37 15.79 -13.30 -4.01
N LEU A 38 16.39 -12.57 -3.10
CA LEU A 38 15.75 -11.43 -2.47
C LEU A 38 15.42 -10.32 -3.50
N SER A 39 16.34 -10.07 -4.43
CA SER A 39 16.13 -9.10 -5.51
C SER A 39 14.96 -9.48 -6.42
N GLU A 40 14.79 -10.77 -6.73
CA GLU A 40 13.67 -11.25 -7.55
C GLU A 40 12.33 -11.08 -6.81
N VAL A 41 12.25 -11.48 -5.54
CA VAL A 41 11.04 -11.33 -4.73
C VAL A 41 10.66 -9.85 -4.60
N LEU A 42 11.62 -8.99 -4.30
CA LEU A 42 11.37 -7.54 -4.18
C LEU A 42 10.92 -6.92 -5.50
N SER A 43 11.51 -7.31 -6.62
CA SER A 43 11.11 -6.84 -7.95
C SER A 43 9.66 -7.23 -8.25
N SER A 44 9.27 -8.46 -7.93
CA SER A 44 7.90 -8.94 -8.13
C SER A 44 6.89 -8.20 -7.24
N ILE A 45 7.22 -7.92 -5.97
CA ILE A 45 6.38 -7.11 -5.09
C ILE A 45 6.25 -5.68 -5.64
N MET A 46 7.35 -5.08 -6.08
CA MET A 46 7.33 -3.73 -6.68
C MET A 46 6.41 -3.64 -7.90
N GLU A 47 6.34 -4.68 -8.73
CA GLU A 47 5.41 -4.74 -9.86
C GLU A 47 3.95 -4.77 -9.38
N ASP A 48 3.66 -5.49 -8.30
CA ASP A 48 2.33 -5.52 -7.69
C ASP A 48 1.95 -4.13 -7.17
N GLU A 49 2.85 -3.42 -6.47
CA GLU A 49 2.57 -2.07 -5.96
C GLU A 49 2.28 -1.05 -7.07
N LEU A 50 3.01 -1.14 -8.19
CA LEU A 50 2.72 -0.31 -9.37
C LEU A 50 1.33 -0.60 -9.95
N LEU A 51 0.93 -1.86 -9.96
CA LEU A 51 -0.39 -2.28 -10.43
C LEU A 51 -1.49 -1.77 -9.48
N HIS A 52 -1.28 -1.93 -8.16
CA HIS A 52 -2.21 -1.41 -7.14
C HIS A 52 -2.39 0.10 -7.26
N ALA A 53 -1.31 0.86 -7.37
CA ALA A 53 -1.36 2.31 -7.55
C ALA A 53 -2.16 2.71 -8.80
N ARG A 54 -1.98 1.98 -9.91
CA ARG A 54 -2.71 2.21 -11.15
C ARG A 54 -4.20 1.95 -10.96
N VAL A 55 -4.58 0.81 -10.37
CA VAL A 55 -5.98 0.46 -10.11
C VAL A 55 -6.65 1.52 -9.24
N VAL A 56 -6.00 1.95 -8.16
CA VAL A 56 -6.54 3.00 -7.28
C VAL A 56 -6.75 4.32 -8.02
N ARG A 57 -5.81 4.71 -8.89
CA ARG A 57 -5.94 5.93 -9.70
C ARG A 57 -7.04 5.82 -10.75
N ASP A 58 -7.23 4.65 -11.33
CA ASP A 58 -8.31 4.38 -12.28
C ASP A 58 -9.68 4.47 -11.58
N ILE A 59 -9.80 3.91 -10.38
CA ILE A 59 -11.00 4.07 -9.53
C ILE A 59 -11.25 5.56 -9.27
N ALA A 60 -10.25 6.29 -8.79
CA ALA A 60 -10.37 7.71 -8.48
C ALA A 60 -10.79 8.55 -9.70
N GLY A 61 -10.24 8.23 -10.87
CA GLY A 61 -10.53 8.92 -12.13
C GLY A 61 -11.93 8.63 -12.67
N SER A 62 -12.49 7.45 -12.39
CA SER A 62 -13.82 7.04 -12.87
C SER A 62 -14.97 7.48 -11.98
N LEU A 63 -14.70 7.84 -10.71
CA LEU A 63 -15.76 8.24 -9.78
C LEU A 63 -16.35 9.62 -10.12
N PRO A 64 -17.69 9.75 -10.13
CA PRO A 64 -18.35 11.04 -10.21
C PRO A 64 -17.97 11.96 -9.03
N GLU A 65 -18.03 13.27 -9.23
CA GLU A 65 -17.73 14.27 -8.18
C GLU A 65 -18.56 14.04 -6.91
N PHE A 66 -19.82 13.68 -7.06
CA PHE A 66 -20.69 13.33 -5.94
C PHE A 66 -20.12 12.18 -5.10
N SER A 67 -19.69 11.09 -5.75
CA SER A 67 -19.15 9.92 -5.07
C SER A 67 -17.81 10.22 -4.40
N ARG A 68 -16.99 11.10 -4.97
CA ARG A 68 -15.72 11.53 -4.34
C ARG A 68 -15.91 12.24 -3.01
N ARG A 69 -17.07 12.87 -2.79
CA ARG A 69 -17.43 13.55 -1.53
C ARG A 69 -18.04 12.63 -0.49
N ALA A 70 -18.30 11.37 -0.83
CA ALA A 70 -18.84 10.40 0.11
C ALA A 70 -17.95 10.28 1.36
N PRO A 71 -18.53 10.25 2.56
CA PRO A 71 -17.77 10.14 3.79
C PRO A 71 -17.16 8.75 3.93
N VAL A 72 -15.95 8.72 4.48
CA VAL A 72 -15.23 7.47 4.82
C VAL A 72 -14.85 7.47 6.30
N PRO A 73 -14.52 6.29 6.87
CA PRO A 73 -14.12 6.21 8.27
C PRO A 73 -12.91 7.10 8.59
N PRO A 74 -13.05 8.08 9.52
CA PRO A 74 -11.96 9.01 9.85
C PRO A 74 -10.71 8.31 10.38
N ASP A 75 -10.89 7.17 11.08
CA ASP A 75 -9.77 6.41 11.62
C ASP A 75 -8.88 5.81 10.54
N LEU A 76 -9.47 5.39 9.43
CA LEU A 76 -8.72 4.86 8.29
C LEU A 76 -7.85 5.95 7.66
N VAL A 77 -8.42 7.14 7.44
CA VAL A 77 -7.67 8.30 6.91
C VAL A 77 -6.51 8.66 7.83
N ARG A 78 -6.75 8.77 9.15
CA ARG A 78 -5.69 9.07 10.13
C ARG A 78 -4.59 8.01 10.16
N ARG A 79 -4.93 6.74 10.04
CA ARG A 79 -3.95 5.65 10.01
C ARG A 79 -3.07 5.73 8.77
N LEU A 80 -3.66 6.01 7.60
CA LEU A 80 -2.91 6.25 6.36
C LEU A 80 -1.96 7.43 6.48
N GLU A 81 -2.44 8.58 6.95
CA GLU A 81 -1.62 9.76 7.16
C GLU A 81 -0.42 9.46 8.08
N ARG A 82 -0.67 8.86 9.24
CA ARG A 82 0.39 8.50 10.20
C ARG A 82 1.40 7.51 9.64
N THR A 83 0.93 6.53 8.87
CA THR A 83 1.84 5.54 8.26
C THR A 83 2.72 6.20 7.22
N LEU A 84 2.17 7.05 6.37
CA LEU A 84 2.93 7.82 5.40
C LEU A 84 3.96 8.74 6.07
N GLU A 85 3.58 9.45 7.15
CA GLU A 85 4.49 10.26 7.94
C GLU A 85 5.63 9.44 8.56
N CYS A 86 5.33 8.23 9.06
CA CYS A 86 6.35 7.33 9.60
C CYS A 86 7.31 6.79 8.55
N LEU A 87 6.87 6.62 7.32
CA LEU A 87 7.69 6.10 6.23
C LEU A 87 8.54 7.19 5.56
N HIS A 88 8.06 8.42 5.53
CA HIS A 88 8.77 9.53 4.93
C HIS A 88 9.83 10.11 5.87
N GLY A 89 11.05 10.27 5.37
CA GLY A 89 12.13 10.95 6.09
C GLY A 89 12.79 10.17 7.24
N ARG A 90 12.41 8.89 7.43
CA ARG A 90 12.94 8.00 8.48
C ARG A 90 13.66 6.77 7.94
N GLU A 91 14.18 6.86 6.73
CA GLU A 91 14.79 5.72 6.05
C GLU A 91 15.91 5.06 6.84
N ASP A 92 16.77 5.86 7.50
CA ASP A 92 17.85 5.34 8.31
C ASP A 92 17.34 4.54 9.51
N GLU A 93 16.23 4.95 10.11
CA GLU A 93 15.60 4.23 11.21
C GLU A 93 14.92 2.94 10.72
N LEU A 94 14.20 3.01 9.59
CA LEU A 94 13.46 1.87 9.02
C LEU A 94 14.39 0.76 8.54
N PHE A 95 15.59 1.09 8.09
CA PHE A 95 16.59 0.14 7.63
C PHE A 95 17.73 -0.07 8.65
N ALA A 96 17.61 0.43 9.86
CA ALA A 96 18.65 0.32 10.90
C ALA A 96 18.93 -1.13 11.32
N CYS A 97 17.91 -1.98 11.31
CA CYS A 97 18.01 -3.41 11.58
C CYS A 97 16.88 -4.18 10.88
N THR A 98 17.04 -5.48 10.80
CA THR A 98 16.06 -6.38 10.19
C THR A 98 14.67 -6.27 10.84
N ASP A 99 14.61 -6.21 12.17
CA ASP A 99 13.33 -6.13 12.89
C ASP A 99 12.58 -4.83 12.55
N ALA A 100 13.27 -3.70 12.45
CA ALA A 100 12.66 -2.43 12.05
C ALA A 100 12.13 -2.49 10.61
N THR A 101 12.87 -3.10 9.71
CA THR A 101 12.46 -3.28 8.31
C THR A 101 11.23 -4.18 8.21
N CYS A 102 11.24 -5.33 8.90
CA CYS A 102 10.09 -6.25 8.92
C CYS A 102 8.85 -5.59 9.52
N ALA A 103 9.00 -4.85 10.63
CA ALA A 103 7.90 -4.11 11.25
C ALA A 103 7.28 -3.07 10.32
N ALA A 104 8.09 -2.38 9.52
CA ALA A 104 7.61 -1.42 8.53
C ALA A 104 6.81 -2.13 7.42
N ILE A 105 7.30 -3.26 6.90
CA ILE A 105 6.62 -4.07 5.91
C ILE A 105 5.26 -4.54 6.44
N GLU A 106 5.24 -5.18 7.61
CA GLU A 106 4.00 -5.67 8.23
C GLU A 106 2.97 -4.57 8.43
N LYS A 107 3.41 -3.39 8.82
CA LYS A 107 2.52 -2.24 9.00
C LYS A 107 1.92 -1.73 7.69
N MET A 108 2.70 -1.66 6.62
CA MET A 108 2.20 -1.27 5.30
C MET A 108 1.17 -2.28 4.80
N GLU A 109 1.51 -3.55 4.79
CA GLU A 109 0.67 -4.62 4.28
C GLU A 109 -0.65 -4.77 5.06
N ALA A 110 -0.61 -4.67 6.40
CA ALA A 110 -1.81 -4.70 7.22
C ALA A 110 -2.75 -3.53 6.90
N LEU A 111 -2.20 -2.34 6.65
CA LEU A 111 -2.99 -1.17 6.30
C LEU A 111 -3.61 -1.30 4.90
N GLU A 112 -2.88 -1.82 3.94
CA GLU A 112 -3.41 -2.11 2.60
C GLU A 112 -4.57 -3.11 2.65
N PHE A 113 -4.45 -4.15 3.46
CA PHE A 113 -5.53 -5.11 3.68
C PHE A 113 -6.78 -4.44 4.27
N ASP A 114 -6.62 -3.57 5.27
CA ASP A 114 -7.73 -2.81 5.87
C ASP A 114 -8.40 -1.86 4.86
N VAL A 115 -7.61 -1.27 3.96
CA VAL A 115 -8.12 -0.45 2.86
C VAL A 115 -8.97 -1.30 1.90
N VAL A 116 -8.51 -2.47 1.50
CA VAL A 116 -9.27 -3.39 0.64
C VAL A 116 -10.61 -3.75 1.26
N LEU A 117 -10.62 -4.11 2.54
CA LEU A 117 -11.85 -4.41 3.26
C LEU A 117 -12.80 -3.20 3.31
N SER A 118 -12.26 -2.00 3.45
CA SER A 118 -13.05 -0.76 3.44
C SER A 118 -13.68 -0.51 2.07
N PHE A 119 -12.95 -0.75 0.98
CA PHE A 119 -13.49 -0.59 -0.37
C PHE A 119 -14.68 -1.50 -0.65
N VAL A 120 -14.64 -2.74 -0.18
CA VAL A 120 -15.77 -3.68 -0.31
C VAL A 120 -17.02 -3.17 0.41
N SER A 121 -16.86 -2.38 1.46
CA SER A 121 -17.97 -1.83 2.26
C SER A 121 -18.44 -0.44 1.82
N ILE A 122 -17.79 0.20 0.83
CA ILE A 122 -18.16 1.52 0.32
C ILE A 122 -19.07 1.36 -0.91
N PRO A 123 -20.38 1.75 -0.82
CA PRO A 123 -21.32 1.54 -1.92
C PRO A 123 -20.96 2.30 -3.22
N GLU A 124 -20.23 3.42 -3.09
CA GLU A 124 -19.85 4.29 -4.19
C GLU A 124 -18.74 3.69 -5.06
N VAL A 125 -18.01 2.70 -4.55
CA VAL A 125 -16.99 1.96 -5.31
C VAL A 125 -17.70 0.87 -6.09
N GLU A 126 -17.63 0.92 -7.42
CA GLU A 126 -18.22 -0.10 -8.27
C GLU A 126 -17.58 -1.46 -8.00
N TYR A 127 -18.40 -2.49 -7.91
CA TYR A 127 -17.97 -3.85 -7.58
C TYR A 127 -16.85 -4.37 -8.49
N ASP A 128 -16.89 -4.05 -9.78
CA ASP A 128 -15.89 -4.48 -10.74
C ASP A 128 -14.51 -3.87 -10.44
N PHE A 129 -14.46 -2.60 -10.03
CA PHE A 129 -13.21 -1.94 -9.64
C PHE A 129 -12.68 -2.48 -8.32
N ALA A 130 -13.55 -2.60 -7.31
CA ALA A 130 -13.18 -3.19 -6.03
C ALA A 130 -12.71 -4.65 -6.20
N GLY A 131 -13.41 -5.42 -7.04
CA GLY A 131 -13.01 -6.78 -7.39
C GLY A 131 -11.64 -6.86 -8.06
N GLY A 132 -11.33 -5.93 -8.96
CA GLY A 132 -10.03 -5.83 -9.60
C GLY A 132 -8.90 -5.56 -8.60
N TYR A 133 -9.10 -4.63 -7.66
CA TYR A 133 -8.13 -4.34 -6.61
C TYR A 133 -7.96 -5.55 -5.67
N VAL A 134 -9.06 -6.17 -5.23
CA VAL A 134 -9.01 -7.37 -4.38
C VAL A 134 -8.31 -8.54 -5.06
N GLN A 135 -8.51 -8.74 -6.37
CA GLN A 135 -7.80 -9.77 -7.13
C GLN A 135 -6.30 -9.50 -7.21
N ASN A 136 -5.88 -8.23 -7.32
CA ASN A 136 -4.48 -7.84 -7.36
C ASN A 136 -3.82 -7.94 -5.97
N GLN A 137 -4.59 -7.74 -4.89
CA GLN A 137 -4.20 -8.05 -3.50
C GLN A 137 -4.43 -9.55 -3.19
N SER A 138 -4.03 -10.40 -4.11
CA SER A 138 -4.31 -11.82 -4.07
C SER A 138 -3.44 -12.56 -3.04
N VAL A 139 -3.80 -13.83 -2.83
CA VAL A 139 -2.99 -14.79 -2.08
C VAL A 139 -1.53 -14.83 -2.60
N ASP A 140 -1.33 -14.58 -3.89
CA ASP A 140 0.00 -14.55 -4.50
C ASP A 140 0.86 -13.38 -3.96
N HIS A 141 0.32 -12.17 -3.90
CA HIS A 141 1.01 -11.01 -3.30
C HIS A 141 1.35 -11.29 -1.83
N THR A 142 0.38 -11.75 -1.04
CA THR A 142 0.60 -12.11 0.36
C THR A 142 1.71 -13.14 0.52
N ASN A 143 1.74 -14.16 -0.33
CA ASN A 143 2.80 -15.17 -0.31
C ASN A 143 4.18 -14.60 -0.64
N LYS A 144 4.26 -13.64 -1.57
CA LYS A 144 5.52 -12.92 -1.87
C LYS A 144 6.02 -12.16 -0.64
N VAL A 145 5.13 -11.45 0.06
CA VAL A 145 5.48 -10.72 1.29
C VAL A 145 5.94 -11.67 2.39
N TYR A 146 5.29 -12.81 2.59
CA TYR A 146 5.76 -13.83 3.53
C TYR A 146 7.14 -14.38 3.16
N ARG A 147 7.41 -14.63 1.90
CA ARG A 147 8.74 -15.06 1.44
C ARG A 147 9.79 -13.97 1.73
N LEU A 148 9.46 -12.71 1.48
CA LEU A 148 10.32 -11.58 1.79
C LEU A 148 10.66 -11.52 3.28
N LEU A 149 9.66 -11.54 4.16
CA LEU A 149 9.86 -11.49 5.62
C LEU A 149 10.73 -12.65 6.12
N ARG A 150 10.52 -13.85 5.60
CA ARG A 150 11.34 -15.03 5.93
C ARG A 150 12.77 -14.90 5.44
N SER A 151 12.99 -14.28 4.30
CA SER A 151 14.34 -14.07 3.74
C SER A 151 15.12 -12.99 4.52
N LEU A 152 14.45 -12.02 5.12
CA LEU A 152 15.04 -10.98 5.95
C LEU A 152 15.32 -11.45 7.40
N GLY A 153 14.49 -12.30 7.93
CA GLY A 153 14.62 -12.88 9.28
C GLY A 153 15.49 -14.11 9.27
#